data_446e52cab9042b97a708eb656021e703
#
_entry.id   446e52cab9042b97a708eb656021e703
#
_cell.length_a   1.000
_cell.length_b   1.000
_cell.length_c   1.000
_cell.angle_alpha   90.00
_cell.angle_beta   90.00
_cell.angle_gamma   90.00
#
_symmetry.space_group_name_H-M   'P 1'
#
loop_
_entity.id
_entity.type
_entity.pdbx_description
1 polymer ?
#
loop_
_entity_poly.entity_id
_entity_poly.type
_entity_poly.pdbx_seq_one_letter_code
_entity_poly.pdbx_strand_id
1 'polypeptide(L)'
;MKRFITIILAFIITISCTITSSFADSNLIFDILNKPTNTNSGIEVIDNILGKKKDTKVKIKIVNENTISDELESENKTIYKNNNKDKNAYIKGLDISKWNGNIDWDAVERAGIKFVIIRAGYGTHVDYMFEKNIKEAIKHNMIIGVYWFAYAYNNQMAINEAYKCMDTIKKYKKYITLPVFYDLEYDSVNYAARMGVRINKTRASSYADNFCKTIEENGYSAGIYTNIDYANRYFSQEVLSKYHTWIAQWTGRCTYRYDYIMWQCTDKYYIKNKKFDLNYFYYNRYRGSK
;
A
#
# COMPACT_ATOMS: atom_id res chain seq x y z
N MET A 1 -41.38 15.92 7.00
CA MET A 1 -40.44 15.19 7.89
C MET A 1 -39.06 15.15 7.24
N LYS A 2 -38.17 16.05 7.63
CA LYS A 2 -36.79 16.12 7.13
C LYS A 2 -35.92 15.27 8.07
N ARG A 3 -35.32 14.20 7.55
CA ARG A 3 -34.31 13.42 8.30
C ARG A 3 -32.97 14.14 8.21
N PHE A 4 -32.46 14.62 9.32
CA PHE A 4 -31.09 15.11 9.47
C PHE A 4 -30.15 13.91 9.48
N ILE A 5 -29.22 13.88 8.53
CA ILE A 5 -28.07 12.97 8.55
C ILE A 5 -26.97 13.70 9.32
N THR A 6 -26.71 13.22 10.53
CA THR A 6 -25.59 13.70 11.35
C THR A 6 -24.32 13.01 10.84
N ILE A 7 -23.44 13.77 10.18
CA ILE A 7 -22.10 13.32 9.82
C ILE A 7 -21.22 13.48 11.06
N ILE A 8 -20.83 12.37 11.67
CA ILE A 8 -19.85 12.36 12.76
C ILE A 8 -18.47 12.46 12.11
N LEU A 9 -17.86 13.65 12.13
CA LEU A 9 -16.45 13.86 11.84
C LEU A 9 -15.63 13.43 13.07
N ALA A 10 -14.91 12.33 12.95
CA ALA A 10 -13.92 11.93 13.96
C ALA A 10 -12.63 12.72 13.71
N PHE A 11 -12.29 13.65 14.61
CA PHE A 11 -10.99 14.32 14.63
C PHE A 11 -9.99 13.44 15.40
N ILE A 12 -8.90 13.04 14.77
CA ILE A 12 -7.75 12.44 15.44
C ILE A 12 -6.80 13.57 15.83
N ILE A 13 -6.68 13.83 17.13
CA ILE A 13 -5.68 14.76 17.67
C ILE A 13 -4.43 13.95 17.99
N THR A 14 -3.36 14.09 17.22
CA THR A 14 -2.04 13.58 17.59
C THR A 14 -1.30 14.64 18.36
N ILE A 15 -1.09 14.42 19.66
CA ILE A 15 -0.25 15.27 20.50
C ILE A 15 1.18 14.73 20.42
N SER A 16 2.05 15.38 19.67
CA SER A 16 3.50 15.13 19.74
C SER A 16 4.09 15.95 20.86
N CYS A 17 4.35 15.31 22.00
CA CYS A 17 5.00 15.92 23.15
C CYS A 17 6.46 15.50 23.18
N THR A 18 7.38 16.39 22.80
CA THR A 18 8.78 16.25 23.20
C THR A 18 8.90 16.73 24.63
N ILE A 19 8.82 15.80 25.59
CA ILE A 19 9.02 16.07 27.00
C ILE A 19 10.47 15.71 27.35
N THR A 20 11.27 16.71 27.60
CA THR A 20 12.46 16.54 28.43
C THR A 20 12.02 16.56 29.89
N SER A 21 12.02 15.37 30.48
CA SER A 21 11.94 15.03 31.91
C SER A 21 10.85 15.66 32.77
N SER A 22 9.96 14.86 33.19
CA SER A 22 9.29 14.55 34.45
C SER A 22 7.76 14.48 34.35
N PHE A 23 7.24 13.28 34.61
CA PHE A 23 5.86 12.89 34.95
C PHE A 23 4.72 13.80 34.47
N ALA A 24 4.19 13.50 33.29
CA ALA A 24 2.89 13.98 32.88
C ALA A 24 1.83 12.91 33.18
N ASP A 25 0.75 13.34 33.82
CA ASP A 25 -0.36 12.53 34.28
C ASP A 25 -1.08 11.90 33.08
N SER A 26 -0.97 10.58 32.90
CA SER A 26 -1.59 9.83 31.79
C SER A 26 -3.13 9.94 31.80
N ASN A 27 -3.74 10.29 32.94
CA ASN A 27 -5.18 10.48 33.08
C ASN A 27 -5.68 11.76 32.41
N LEU A 28 -4.84 12.80 32.32
CA LEU A 28 -5.23 14.06 31.68
C LEU A 28 -5.37 13.93 30.16
N ILE A 29 -4.53 13.12 29.53
CA ILE A 29 -4.60 12.83 28.08
C ILE A 29 -5.85 11.99 27.77
N PHE A 30 -6.18 11.03 28.62
CA PHE A 30 -7.36 10.19 28.48
C PHE A 30 -8.67 10.99 28.58
N ASP A 31 -8.75 11.98 29.46
CA ASP A 31 -9.92 12.86 29.62
C ASP A 31 -10.13 13.82 28.44
N ILE A 32 -9.06 14.25 27.77
CA ILE A 32 -9.13 15.09 26.55
C ILE A 32 -9.66 14.28 25.35
N LEU A 33 -9.28 13.01 25.25
CA LEU A 33 -9.63 12.14 24.12
C LEU A 33 -11.06 11.59 24.19
N ASN A 34 -11.68 11.54 25.37
CA ASN A 34 -12.98 10.87 25.58
C ASN A 34 -14.18 11.84 25.80
N LYS A 35 -13.98 13.17 25.73
CA LYS A 35 -15.12 14.10 25.77
C LYS A 35 -15.67 14.35 24.37
N PRO A 36 -17.00 14.30 24.15
CA PRO A 36 -17.61 14.66 22.87
C PRO A 36 -17.36 16.15 22.60
N THR A 37 -16.52 16.45 21.60
CA THR A 37 -16.14 17.81 21.23
C THR A 37 -17.16 18.44 20.28
N ASN A 38 -17.85 19.44 20.77
CA ASN A 38 -18.32 20.54 19.93
C ASN A 38 -17.08 21.39 19.62
N THR A 39 -16.79 21.72 18.35
CA THR A 39 -15.50 22.27 17.87
C THR A 39 -14.98 23.54 18.60
N ASN A 40 -15.85 24.29 19.28
CA ASN A 40 -15.47 25.45 20.08
C ASN A 40 -15.07 25.10 21.53
N SER A 41 -15.55 24.00 22.10
CA SER A 41 -15.22 23.60 23.46
C SER A 41 -13.85 22.96 23.63
N GLY A 42 -13.28 22.38 22.56
CA GLY A 42 -11.94 21.78 22.59
C GLY A 42 -10.83 22.83 22.71
N ILE A 43 -10.99 23.97 22.04
CA ILE A 43 -10.01 25.08 22.09
C ILE A 43 -10.04 25.73 23.48
N GLU A 44 -11.20 25.93 24.07
CA GLU A 44 -11.36 26.52 25.40
C GLU A 44 -10.77 25.66 26.53
N VAL A 45 -10.86 24.32 26.41
CA VAL A 45 -10.22 23.38 27.35
C VAL A 45 -8.70 23.45 27.25
N ILE A 46 -8.14 23.59 26.06
CA ILE A 46 -6.72 23.71 25.82
C ILE A 46 -6.17 25.02 26.38
N ASP A 47 -6.86 26.13 26.15
CA ASP A 47 -6.47 27.45 26.68
C ASP A 47 -6.51 27.49 28.22
N ASN A 48 -7.47 26.84 28.86
CA ASN A 48 -7.58 26.72 30.32
C ASN A 48 -6.44 25.85 30.91
N ILE A 49 -5.97 24.85 30.20
CA ILE A 49 -4.84 23.99 30.63
C ILE A 49 -3.49 24.71 30.45
N LEU A 50 -3.31 25.39 29.32
CA LEU A 50 -2.08 26.12 29.00
C LEU A 50 -1.91 27.41 29.81
N GLY A 51 -3.00 28.10 30.16
CA GLY A 51 -3.00 29.32 30.99
C GLY A 51 -2.54 29.11 32.45
N LYS A 52 -2.49 27.87 32.92
CA LYS A 52 -2.08 27.54 34.29
C LYS A 52 -0.59 27.21 34.45
N LYS A 53 0.21 27.10 33.38
CA LYS A 53 1.66 26.89 33.43
C LYS A 53 2.39 27.90 32.55
N LYS A 54 2.96 28.91 33.18
CA LYS A 54 3.57 30.08 32.51
C LYS A 54 4.87 29.82 31.71
N ASP A 55 5.46 28.62 31.74
CA ASP A 55 6.82 28.40 31.21
C ASP A 55 6.99 27.25 30.19
N THR A 56 5.90 26.76 29.58
CA THR A 56 6.04 25.68 28.59
C THR A 56 5.47 26.13 27.24
N LYS A 57 6.34 26.41 26.26
CA LYS A 57 5.91 26.62 24.86
C LYS A 57 5.52 25.28 24.25
N VAL A 58 4.24 24.93 24.32
CA VAL A 58 3.69 23.77 23.61
C VAL A 58 3.19 24.25 22.24
N LYS A 59 3.81 23.78 21.16
CA LYS A 59 3.28 23.94 19.80
C LYS A 59 2.29 22.81 19.54
N ILE A 60 1.01 23.14 19.53
CA ILE A 60 -0.04 22.19 19.12
C ILE A 60 -0.24 22.38 17.60
N LYS A 61 0.09 21.35 16.81
CA LYS A 61 -0.22 21.29 15.39
C LYS A 61 -1.52 20.50 15.24
N ILE A 62 -2.59 21.17 14.87
CA ILE A 62 -3.86 20.50 14.51
C ILE A 62 -3.66 19.99 13.07
N VAL A 63 -3.59 18.69 12.92
CA VAL A 63 -3.42 18.04 11.62
C VAL A 63 -4.78 17.47 11.21
N ASN A 64 -5.35 17.98 10.14
CA ASN A 64 -6.56 17.43 9.54
C ASN A 64 -6.17 16.36 8.47
N GLU A 65 -7.12 15.56 8.02
CA GLU A 65 -6.87 14.49 7.04
C GLU A 65 -6.25 14.99 5.73
N ASN A 66 -6.55 16.23 5.31
CA ASN A 66 -5.99 16.83 4.11
C ASN A 66 -4.52 17.22 4.32
N THR A 67 -4.16 17.73 5.51
CA THR A 67 -2.77 18.07 5.85
C THR A 67 -1.88 16.82 5.89
N ILE A 68 -2.39 15.68 6.38
CA ILE A 68 -1.65 14.40 6.37
C ILE A 68 -1.41 13.94 4.94
N SER A 69 -2.41 14.03 4.05
CA SER A 69 -2.26 13.66 2.64
C SER A 69 -1.23 14.53 1.91
N ASP A 70 -1.22 15.83 2.19
CA ASP A 70 -0.30 16.81 1.58
C ASP A 70 1.14 16.61 2.10
N GLU A 71 1.33 16.31 3.38
CA GLU A 71 2.64 15.98 3.96
C GLU A 71 3.18 14.65 3.39
N LEU A 72 2.36 13.59 3.30
CA LEU A 72 2.72 12.33 2.65
C LEU A 72 3.09 12.52 1.17
N GLU A 73 2.34 13.35 0.44
CA GLU A 73 2.64 13.66 -0.95
C GLU A 73 3.93 14.49 -1.07
N SER A 74 4.21 15.39 -0.13
CA SER A 74 5.42 16.20 -0.10
C SER A 74 6.66 15.39 0.31
N GLU A 75 6.56 14.48 1.28
CA GLU A 75 7.65 13.56 1.65
C GLU A 75 7.94 12.57 0.53
N ASN A 76 6.91 12.01 -0.09
CA ASN A 76 7.06 11.16 -1.27
C ASN A 76 7.73 11.94 -2.42
N LYS A 77 7.28 13.17 -2.72
CA LYS A 77 7.93 14.05 -3.70
C LYS A 77 9.39 14.36 -3.35
N THR A 78 9.74 14.46 -2.07
CA THR A 78 11.11 14.72 -1.62
C THR A 78 12.00 13.49 -1.81
N ILE A 79 11.52 12.29 -1.53
CA ILE A 79 12.21 11.03 -1.82
C ILE A 79 12.50 10.92 -3.33
N TYR A 80 11.52 11.29 -4.18
CA TYR A 80 11.66 11.26 -5.63
C TYR A 80 12.54 12.39 -6.20
N LYS A 81 12.62 13.56 -5.55
CA LYS A 81 13.38 14.72 -6.06
C LYS A 81 14.89 14.65 -5.79
N ASN A 82 15.33 14.06 -4.69
CA ASN A 82 16.71 14.17 -4.23
C ASN A 82 17.72 13.25 -4.94
N ASN A 83 17.28 12.28 -5.77
CA ASN A 83 18.17 11.30 -6.40
C ASN A 83 17.96 11.12 -7.92
N ASN A 84 17.72 12.19 -8.64
CA ASN A 84 17.26 12.19 -10.04
C ASN A 84 18.24 11.63 -11.09
N LYS A 85 19.35 10.97 -10.72
CA LYS A 85 20.35 10.47 -11.68
C LYS A 85 20.62 8.97 -11.61
N ASP A 86 20.42 8.30 -10.46
CA ASP A 86 20.72 6.88 -10.32
C ASP A 86 19.47 6.01 -10.52
N LYS A 87 19.38 5.37 -11.70
CA LYS A 87 18.31 4.40 -12.01
C LYS A 87 18.33 3.15 -11.11
N ASN A 88 19.38 2.95 -10.34
CA ASN A 88 19.53 1.85 -9.41
C ASN A 88 19.20 2.22 -7.97
N ALA A 89 18.93 3.48 -7.69
CA ALA A 89 18.46 3.91 -6.37
C ALA A 89 17.12 3.23 -6.05
N TYR A 90 17.02 2.65 -4.85
CA TYR A 90 15.84 1.90 -4.41
C TYR A 90 15.52 2.15 -2.94
N ILE A 91 14.27 1.86 -2.59
CA ILE A 91 13.81 1.72 -1.21
C ILE A 91 13.37 0.29 -0.95
N LYS A 92 13.39 -0.12 0.33
CA LYS A 92 12.97 -1.47 0.77
C LYS A 92 11.49 -1.49 1.11
N GLY A 93 10.83 -2.57 0.73
CA GLY A 93 9.43 -2.82 1.06
C GLY A 93 9.12 -4.29 1.21
N LEU A 94 7.91 -4.57 1.65
CA LEU A 94 7.38 -5.93 1.80
C LEU A 94 6.17 -6.10 0.89
N ASP A 95 5.93 -7.32 0.41
CA ASP A 95 4.60 -7.69 0.00
C ASP A 95 3.95 -8.58 1.07
N ILE A 96 2.66 -8.35 1.31
CA ILE A 96 1.95 -8.92 2.44
C ILE A 96 0.53 -9.35 2.09
N SER A 97 0.05 -10.35 2.81
CA SER A 97 -1.30 -10.89 2.66
C SER A 97 -1.81 -11.46 3.99
N LYS A 98 -2.96 -12.12 3.95
CA LYS A 98 -3.51 -12.86 5.11
C LYS A 98 -2.51 -13.88 5.69
N TRP A 99 -1.59 -14.39 4.89
CA TRP A 99 -0.62 -15.40 5.32
C TRP A 99 0.42 -14.85 6.30
N ASN A 100 0.65 -13.54 6.30
CA ASN A 100 1.51 -12.90 7.30
C ASN A 100 0.83 -12.72 8.66
N GLY A 101 -0.51 -12.92 8.77
CA GLY A 101 -1.23 -12.74 10.03
C GLY A 101 -1.04 -11.35 10.63
N ASN A 102 -0.96 -11.28 11.96
CA ASN A 102 -0.72 -10.00 12.64
C ASN A 102 0.74 -9.56 12.48
N ILE A 103 0.95 -8.34 11.99
CA ILE A 103 2.26 -7.73 11.73
C ILE A 103 2.59 -6.73 12.84
N ASP A 104 3.83 -6.76 13.32
CA ASP A 104 4.38 -5.73 14.20
C ASP A 104 4.91 -4.57 13.33
N TRP A 105 4.05 -3.59 13.08
CA TRP A 105 4.34 -2.48 12.17
C TRP A 105 5.45 -1.56 12.69
N ASP A 106 5.56 -1.39 14.01
CA ASP A 106 6.68 -0.66 14.60
C ASP A 106 8.02 -1.35 14.31
N ALA A 107 8.05 -2.68 14.33
CA ALA A 107 9.25 -3.42 13.96
C ALA A 107 9.54 -3.35 12.46
N VAL A 108 8.51 -3.35 11.61
CA VAL A 108 8.63 -3.15 10.15
C VAL A 108 9.26 -1.79 9.85
N GLU A 109 8.78 -0.73 10.48
CA GLU A 109 9.31 0.63 10.33
C GLU A 109 10.77 0.72 10.79
N ARG A 110 11.09 0.18 11.99
CA ARG A 110 12.47 0.12 12.51
C ARG A 110 13.43 -0.69 11.64
N ALA A 111 12.94 -1.67 10.87
CA ALA A 111 13.72 -2.43 9.89
C ALA A 111 14.05 -1.62 8.62
N GLY A 112 13.60 -0.37 8.54
CA GLY A 112 13.85 0.53 7.41
C GLY A 112 12.97 0.25 6.19
N ILE A 113 11.85 -0.44 6.38
CA ILE A 113 10.84 -0.66 5.34
C ILE A 113 10.11 0.65 5.08
N LYS A 114 9.94 1.02 3.80
CA LYS A 114 9.34 2.27 3.37
C LYS A 114 8.06 2.10 2.56
N PHE A 115 7.83 0.91 1.99
CA PHE A 115 6.63 0.64 1.22
C PHE A 115 6.09 -0.77 1.48
N VAL A 116 4.83 -0.96 1.16
CA VAL A 116 4.19 -2.27 1.17
C VAL A 116 3.31 -2.47 -0.05
N ILE A 117 3.30 -3.70 -0.59
CA ILE A 117 2.34 -4.15 -1.60
C ILE A 117 1.39 -5.12 -0.91
N ILE A 118 0.12 -4.73 -0.78
CA ILE A 118 -0.85 -5.45 0.04
C ILE A 118 -1.79 -6.25 -0.87
N ARG A 119 -1.96 -7.54 -0.61
CA ARG A 119 -2.96 -8.32 -1.34
C ARG A 119 -4.37 -7.80 -1.02
N ALA A 120 -5.03 -7.22 -2.04
CA ALA A 120 -6.42 -6.79 -1.90
C ALA A 120 -7.39 -7.97 -1.95
N GLY A 121 -7.06 -8.99 -2.75
CA GLY A 121 -7.88 -10.18 -2.87
C GLY A 121 -7.30 -11.21 -3.84
N TYR A 122 -8.13 -12.19 -4.18
CA TYR A 122 -7.80 -13.27 -5.09
C TYR A 122 -9.08 -13.83 -5.75
N GLY A 123 -9.07 -14.07 -7.03
CA GLY A 123 -10.26 -14.55 -7.75
C GLY A 123 -11.48 -13.68 -7.44
N THR A 124 -12.50 -14.27 -6.83
CA THR A 124 -13.73 -13.57 -6.44
C THR A 124 -13.75 -13.10 -4.97
N HIS A 125 -12.66 -13.29 -4.23
CA HIS A 125 -12.60 -13.10 -2.78
C HIS A 125 -11.70 -11.93 -2.39
N VAL A 126 -12.13 -11.14 -1.41
CA VAL A 126 -11.29 -10.14 -0.75
C VAL A 126 -10.38 -10.84 0.26
N ASP A 127 -9.14 -10.41 0.38
CA ASP A 127 -8.26 -10.87 1.46
C ASP A 127 -8.77 -10.32 2.79
N TYR A 128 -9.10 -11.19 3.74
CA TYR A 128 -9.71 -10.77 5.00
C TYR A 128 -8.79 -9.93 5.89
N MET A 129 -7.47 -9.93 5.64
CA MET A 129 -6.51 -9.06 6.33
C MET A 129 -6.27 -7.73 5.61
N PHE A 130 -6.79 -7.56 4.38
CA PHE A 130 -6.56 -6.36 3.59
C PHE A 130 -6.90 -5.07 4.34
N GLU A 131 -8.12 -5.01 4.88
CA GLU A 131 -8.63 -3.84 5.59
C GLU A 131 -7.76 -3.45 6.81
N LYS A 132 -7.29 -4.44 7.55
CA LYS A 132 -6.39 -4.23 8.68
C LYS A 132 -5.02 -3.77 8.20
N ASN A 133 -4.45 -4.46 7.23
CA ASN A 133 -3.11 -4.19 6.74
C ASN A 133 -3.01 -2.78 6.13
N ILE A 134 -4.00 -2.36 5.32
CA ILE A 134 -3.95 -1.04 4.68
C ILE A 134 -4.10 0.10 5.70
N LYS A 135 -4.94 -0.07 6.72
CA LYS A 135 -5.08 0.93 7.81
C LYS A 135 -3.79 1.09 8.61
N GLU A 136 -3.15 -0.01 8.96
CA GLU A 136 -1.87 0.05 9.66
C GLU A 136 -0.75 0.63 8.77
N ALA A 137 -0.71 0.26 7.48
CA ALA A 137 0.24 0.84 6.54
C ALA A 137 0.09 2.37 6.43
N ILE A 138 -1.15 2.88 6.37
CA ILE A 138 -1.44 4.31 6.36
C ILE A 138 -0.95 4.97 7.66
N LYS A 139 -1.27 4.38 8.81
CA LYS A 139 -0.87 4.88 10.13
C LYS A 139 0.65 5.00 10.29
N HIS A 140 1.40 4.08 9.68
CA HIS A 140 2.87 4.05 9.67
C HIS A 140 3.49 4.78 8.47
N ASN A 141 2.72 5.62 7.75
CA ASN A 141 3.18 6.42 6.62
C ASN A 141 3.90 5.62 5.52
N MET A 142 3.47 4.38 5.29
CA MET A 142 4.05 3.54 4.24
C MET A 142 3.57 4.00 2.86
N ILE A 143 4.45 3.94 1.88
CA ILE A 143 4.09 4.02 0.47
C ILE A 143 3.35 2.75 0.11
N ILE A 144 2.16 2.83 -0.51
CA ILE A 144 1.25 1.70 -0.65
C ILE A 144 0.99 1.38 -2.12
N GLY A 145 1.17 0.11 -2.47
CA GLY A 145 0.60 -0.54 -3.64
C GLY A 145 -0.27 -1.71 -3.23
N VAL A 146 -0.94 -2.29 -4.20
CA VAL A 146 -1.76 -3.48 -3.97
C VAL A 146 -1.55 -4.52 -5.05
N TYR A 147 -1.90 -5.78 -4.76
CA TYR A 147 -1.95 -6.83 -5.78
C TYR A 147 -3.23 -7.65 -5.68
N TRP A 148 -3.61 -8.25 -6.79
CA TRP A 148 -4.73 -9.19 -6.91
C TRP A 148 -4.22 -10.52 -7.44
N PHE A 149 -4.35 -11.57 -6.65
CA PHE A 149 -3.96 -12.92 -7.05
C PHE A 149 -5.01 -13.48 -8.00
N ALA A 150 -4.62 -13.71 -9.25
CA ALA A 150 -5.54 -14.01 -10.33
C ALA A 150 -5.94 -15.50 -10.37
N TYR A 151 -7.23 -15.76 -10.52
CA TYR A 151 -7.80 -17.06 -10.84
C TYR A 151 -8.62 -17.05 -12.14
N ALA A 152 -8.57 -15.94 -12.87
CA ALA A 152 -9.25 -15.82 -14.15
C ALA A 152 -8.71 -16.84 -15.17
N TYR A 153 -9.62 -17.54 -15.85
CA TYR A 153 -9.32 -18.44 -16.96
C TYR A 153 -10.01 -18.04 -18.27
N ASN A 154 -10.57 -16.82 -18.32
CA ASN A 154 -11.00 -16.13 -19.53
C ASN A 154 -10.92 -14.60 -19.33
N ASN A 155 -11.04 -13.84 -20.43
CA ASN A 155 -10.91 -12.39 -20.42
C ASN A 155 -11.95 -11.70 -19.52
N GLN A 156 -13.21 -12.15 -19.59
CA GLN A 156 -14.29 -11.54 -18.79
C GLN A 156 -14.04 -11.71 -17.29
N MET A 157 -13.51 -12.86 -16.88
CA MET A 157 -13.14 -13.08 -15.47
C MET A 157 -12.00 -12.15 -15.03
N ALA A 158 -11.01 -11.92 -15.89
CA ALA A 158 -9.92 -10.98 -15.58
C ALA A 158 -10.43 -9.54 -15.39
N ILE A 159 -11.38 -9.11 -16.25
CA ILE A 159 -12.08 -7.83 -16.11
C ILE A 159 -12.88 -7.78 -14.79
N ASN A 160 -13.60 -8.85 -14.47
CA ASN A 160 -14.39 -8.93 -13.23
C ASN A 160 -13.50 -8.91 -11.98
N GLU A 161 -12.34 -9.57 -12.03
CA GLU A 161 -11.33 -9.50 -10.97
C GLU A 161 -10.79 -8.07 -10.78
N ALA A 162 -10.55 -7.33 -11.87
CA ALA A 162 -10.15 -5.92 -11.80
C ALA A 162 -11.24 -5.05 -11.15
N TYR A 163 -12.50 -5.19 -11.54
CA TYR A 163 -13.61 -4.47 -10.90
C TYR A 163 -13.74 -4.83 -9.41
N LYS A 164 -13.59 -6.12 -9.06
CA LYS A 164 -13.62 -6.55 -7.65
C LYS A 164 -12.47 -5.97 -6.85
N CYS A 165 -11.28 -5.92 -7.44
CA CYS A 165 -10.11 -5.26 -6.85
C CYS A 165 -10.42 -3.78 -6.58
N MET A 166 -10.87 -3.04 -7.58
CA MET A 166 -11.19 -1.62 -7.46
C MET A 166 -12.28 -1.35 -6.42
N ASP A 167 -13.35 -2.15 -6.40
CA ASP A 167 -14.39 -2.02 -5.38
C ASP A 167 -13.83 -2.19 -3.95
N THR A 168 -12.87 -3.09 -3.79
CA THR A 168 -12.18 -3.35 -2.52
C THR A 168 -11.32 -2.15 -2.09
N ILE A 169 -10.60 -1.53 -3.04
CA ILE A 169 -9.59 -0.51 -2.72
C ILE A 169 -10.09 0.93 -2.84
N LYS A 170 -11.26 1.20 -3.44
CA LYS A 170 -11.75 2.54 -3.80
C LYS A 170 -11.72 3.56 -2.67
N LYS A 171 -12.04 3.15 -1.44
CA LYS A 171 -12.03 4.05 -0.26
C LYS A 171 -10.63 4.46 0.18
N TYR A 172 -9.59 3.76 -0.31
CA TYR A 172 -8.20 4.04 -0.02
C TYR A 172 -7.44 4.64 -1.21
N LYS A 173 -8.14 5.01 -2.30
CA LYS A 173 -7.54 5.47 -3.57
C LYS A 173 -6.45 6.53 -3.36
N LYS A 174 -6.69 7.52 -2.49
CA LYS A 174 -5.73 8.61 -2.22
C LYS A 174 -4.41 8.15 -1.56
N TYR A 175 -4.39 6.96 -0.94
CA TYR A 175 -3.21 6.42 -0.26
C TYR A 175 -2.45 5.40 -1.11
N ILE A 176 -3.07 4.88 -2.19
CA ILE A 176 -2.46 3.90 -3.09
C ILE A 176 -1.71 4.67 -4.17
N THR A 177 -0.40 4.83 -3.97
CA THR A 177 0.48 5.62 -4.85
C THR A 177 1.38 4.77 -5.74
N LEU A 178 1.47 3.47 -5.47
CA LEU A 178 2.12 2.47 -6.32
C LEU A 178 1.08 1.72 -7.15
N PRO A 179 1.51 0.96 -8.18
CA PRO A 179 0.58 0.24 -9.05
C PRO A 179 -0.31 -0.78 -8.32
N VAL A 180 -1.44 -1.07 -8.96
CA VAL A 180 -2.25 -2.27 -8.72
C VAL A 180 -1.70 -3.38 -9.61
N PHE A 181 -1.15 -4.43 -9.00
CA PHE A 181 -0.49 -5.52 -9.73
C PHE A 181 -1.41 -6.70 -9.99
N TYR A 182 -1.44 -7.16 -11.24
CA TYR A 182 -1.98 -8.46 -11.62
C TYR A 182 -0.95 -9.53 -11.28
N ASP A 183 -1.37 -10.55 -10.53
CA ASP A 183 -0.50 -11.60 -10.02
C ASP A 183 -0.99 -12.96 -10.50
N LEU A 184 -0.29 -13.57 -11.47
CA LEU A 184 -0.59 -14.88 -12.04
C LEU A 184 0.56 -15.84 -11.75
N GLU A 185 0.27 -16.87 -10.95
CA GLU A 185 1.25 -17.83 -10.48
C GLU A 185 0.87 -19.30 -10.79
N TYR A 186 1.65 -20.24 -10.23
CA TYR A 186 1.47 -21.68 -10.42
C TYR A 186 0.07 -22.15 -10.03
N ASP A 187 -0.46 -21.65 -8.90
CA ASP A 187 -1.81 -21.99 -8.44
C ASP A 187 -2.90 -21.47 -9.38
N SER A 188 -2.68 -20.31 -10.00
CA SER A 188 -3.58 -19.74 -11.02
C SER A 188 -3.68 -20.65 -12.23
N VAL A 189 -2.52 -21.08 -12.76
CA VAL A 189 -2.44 -21.98 -13.92
C VAL A 189 -3.02 -23.35 -13.61
N ASN A 190 -2.73 -23.90 -12.44
CA ASN A 190 -3.28 -25.18 -11.97
C ASN A 190 -4.80 -25.09 -11.77
N TYR A 191 -5.32 -23.99 -11.25
CA TYR A 191 -6.74 -23.76 -11.12
C TYR A 191 -7.43 -23.75 -12.48
N ALA A 192 -6.92 -22.98 -13.44
CA ALA A 192 -7.46 -22.94 -14.80
C ALA A 192 -7.46 -24.32 -15.46
N ALA A 193 -6.40 -25.12 -15.27
CA ALA A 193 -6.32 -26.49 -15.77
C ALA A 193 -7.41 -27.39 -15.19
N ARG A 194 -7.72 -27.28 -13.89
CA ARG A 194 -8.86 -27.99 -13.26
C ARG A 194 -10.21 -27.57 -13.85
N MET A 195 -10.31 -26.33 -14.33
CA MET A 195 -11.50 -25.82 -15.03
C MET A 195 -11.50 -26.16 -16.54
N GLY A 196 -10.61 -27.04 -16.99
CA GLY A 196 -10.51 -27.45 -18.39
C GLY A 196 -9.84 -26.42 -19.32
N VAL A 197 -9.18 -25.39 -18.77
CA VAL A 197 -8.52 -24.35 -19.55
C VAL A 197 -7.00 -24.42 -19.38
N ARG A 198 -6.31 -24.72 -20.49
CA ARG A 198 -4.84 -24.63 -20.53
C ARG A 198 -4.41 -23.19 -20.79
N ILE A 199 -3.83 -22.54 -19.79
CA ILE A 199 -3.22 -21.22 -19.95
C ILE A 199 -1.93 -21.36 -20.78
N ASN A 200 -1.83 -20.53 -21.82
CA ASN A 200 -0.64 -20.36 -22.64
C ASN A 200 -0.26 -18.86 -22.67
N LYS A 201 0.82 -18.53 -23.37
CA LYS A 201 1.34 -17.15 -23.45
C LYS A 201 0.30 -16.15 -23.92
N THR A 202 -0.45 -16.48 -24.98
CA THR A 202 -1.50 -15.61 -25.55
C THR A 202 -2.61 -15.35 -24.54
N ARG A 203 -3.09 -16.40 -23.86
CA ARG A 203 -4.16 -16.29 -22.87
C ARG A 203 -3.73 -15.51 -21.64
N ALA A 204 -2.57 -15.87 -21.07
CA ALA A 204 -2.05 -15.16 -19.88
C ALA A 204 -1.81 -13.68 -20.17
N SER A 205 -1.20 -13.35 -21.33
CA SER A 205 -1.00 -11.96 -21.74
C SER A 205 -2.31 -11.22 -21.93
N SER A 206 -3.32 -11.87 -22.55
CA SER A 206 -4.64 -11.28 -22.72
C SER A 206 -5.37 -11.03 -21.40
N TYR A 207 -5.27 -11.96 -20.43
CA TYR A 207 -5.90 -11.78 -19.13
C TYR A 207 -5.24 -10.63 -18.34
N ALA A 208 -3.90 -10.59 -18.34
CA ALA A 208 -3.16 -9.50 -17.73
C ALA A 208 -3.47 -8.15 -18.37
N ASP A 209 -3.54 -8.08 -19.72
CA ASP A 209 -3.89 -6.86 -20.44
C ASP A 209 -5.31 -6.38 -20.08
N ASN A 210 -6.30 -7.26 -20.07
CA ASN A 210 -7.66 -6.91 -19.70
C ASN A 210 -7.78 -6.43 -18.26
N PHE A 211 -7.10 -7.07 -17.30
CA PHE A 211 -7.05 -6.63 -15.92
C PHE A 211 -6.41 -5.24 -15.82
N CYS A 212 -5.18 -5.10 -16.31
CA CYS A 212 -4.41 -3.86 -16.18
C CYS A 212 -5.08 -2.69 -16.91
N LYS A 213 -5.59 -2.90 -18.12
CA LYS A 213 -6.35 -1.89 -18.85
C LYS A 213 -7.57 -1.40 -18.06
N THR A 214 -8.35 -2.33 -17.48
CA THR A 214 -9.49 -1.97 -16.64
C THR A 214 -9.08 -1.15 -15.42
N ILE A 215 -7.96 -1.49 -14.78
CA ILE A 215 -7.39 -0.72 -13.65
C ILE A 215 -7.02 0.70 -14.08
N GLU A 216 -6.33 0.87 -15.24
CA GLU A 216 -5.89 2.18 -15.74
C GLU A 216 -7.07 3.06 -16.18
N GLU A 217 -8.07 2.49 -16.85
CA GLU A 217 -9.31 3.19 -17.27
C GLU A 217 -10.07 3.77 -16.06
N ASN A 218 -9.83 3.26 -14.85
CA ASN A 218 -10.43 3.73 -13.60
C ASN A 218 -9.48 4.61 -12.75
N GLY A 219 -8.37 5.06 -13.35
CA GLY A 219 -7.47 6.07 -12.80
C GLY A 219 -6.55 5.55 -11.69
N TYR A 220 -6.14 4.28 -11.79
CA TYR A 220 -5.02 3.72 -11.04
C TYR A 220 -3.86 3.42 -11.99
N SER A 221 -2.65 3.37 -11.48
CA SER A 221 -1.51 2.80 -12.20
C SER A 221 -1.58 1.28 -12.15
N ALA A 222 -1.27 0.58 -13.24
CA ALA A 222 -1.31 -0.87 -13.30
C ALA A 222 0.08 -1.49 -13.49
N GLY A 223 0.23 -2.72 -13.02
CA GLY A 223 1.46 -3.51 -13.17
C GLY A 223 1.20 -5.00 -13.23
N ILE A 224 2.23 -5.74 -13.56
CA ILE A 224 2.23 -7.21 -13.61
C ILE A 224 3.32 -7.73 -12.70
N TYR A 225 2.95 -8.56 -11.71
CA TYR A 225 3.89 -9.38 -10.97
C TYR A 225 4.17 -10.65 -11.75
N THR A 226 5.44 -11.03 -11.83
CA THR A 226 5.87 -12.27 -12.48
C THR A 226 7.26 -12.68 -11.99
N ASN A 227 7.57 -13.98 -12.07
CA ASN A 227 8.92 -14.47 -11.93
C ASN A 227 9.59 -14.68 -13.31
N ILE A 228 10.88 -14.96 -13.32
CA ILE A 228 11.67 -15.15 -14.57
C ILE A 228 11.09 -16.24 -15.48
N ASP A 229 10.65 -17.37 -14.90
CA ASP A 229 10.05 -18.47 -15.67
C ASP A 229 8.73 -18.03 -16.34
N TYR A 230 7.84 -17.38 -15.58
CA TYR A 230 6.55 -16.93 -16.06
C TYR A 230 6.68 -15.77 -17.06
N ALA A 231 7.61 -14.83 -16.83
CA ALA A 231 7.91 -13.77 -17.79
C ALA A 231 8.32 -14.34 -19.16
N ASN A 232 9.03 -15.46 -19.20
CA ASN A 232 9.45 -16.10 -20.44
C ASN A 232 8.36 -17.00 -21.06
N ARG A 233 7.61 -17.73 -20.24
CA ARG A 233 6.69 -18.78 -20.71
C ARG A 233 5.26 -18.30 -20.91
N TYR A 234 4.77 -17.41 -20.03
CA TYR A 234 3.36 -17.05 -19.95
C TYR A 234 3.06 -15.62 -20.35
N PHE A 235 4.03 -14.71 -20.37
CA PHE A 235 3.78 -13.35 -20.80
C PHE A 235 4.49 -13.01 -22.09
N SER A 236 3.82 -12.27 -22.98
CA SER A 236 4.47 -11.65 -24.12
C SER A 236 5.28 -10.43 -23.66
N GLN A 237 6.38 -10.14 -24.35
CA GLN A 237 7.17 -8.94 -24.04
C GLN A 237 6.38 -7.66 -24.28
N GLU A 238 5.42 -7.71 -25.21
CA GLU A 238 4.51 -6.59 -25.49
C GLU A 238 3.70 -6.20 -24.24
N VAL A 239 3.02 -7.16 -23.58
CA VAL A 239 2.23 -6.88 -22.38
C VAL A 239 3.09 -6.45 -21.20
N LEU A 240 4.27 -7.06 -20.99
CA LEU A 240 5.19 -6.68 -19.92
C LEU A 240 5.79 -5.29 -20.13
N SER A 241 6.00 -4.85 -21.38
CA SER A 241 6.49 -3.49 -21.67
C SER A 241 5.40 -2.42 -21.59
N LYS A 242 4.15 -2.82 -21.76
CA LYS A 242 2.98 -1.91 -21.68
C LYS A 242 2.70 -1.46 -20.24
N TYR A 243 2.85 -2.35 -19.27
CA TYR A 243 2.57 -2.11 -17.86
C TYR A 243 3.83 -2.12 -17.00
N HIS A 244 3.73 -1.67 -15.76
CA HIS A 244 4.84 -1.74 -14.82
C HIS A 244 5.13 -3.19 -14.43
N THR A 245 6.41 -3.59 -14.49
CA THR A 245 6.81 -4.96 -14.12
C THR A 245 7.35 -5.00 -12.69
N TRP A 246 6.82 -5.91 -11.89
CA TRP A 246 7.35 -6.36 -10.62
C TRP A 246 7.88 -7.77 -10.80
N ILE A 247 9.20 -7.93 -10.77
CA ILE A 247 9.87 -9.20 -11.06
C ILE A 247 10.30 -9.91 -9.79
N ALA A 248 9.97 -11.20 -9.67
CA ALA A 248 10.48 -12.06 -8.61
C ALA A 248 11.67 -12.91 -9.11
N GLN A 249 12.75 -12.82 -8.37
CA GLN A 249 13.91 -13.68 -8.55
C GLN A 249 14.70 -13.72 -7.23
N TRP A 250 14.68 -14.84 -6.54
CA TRP A 250 15.26 -15.00 -5.21
C TRP A 250 16.73 -15.37 -5.29
N THR A 251 17.52 -14.43 -5.73
CA THR A 251 18.97 -14.53 -5.96
C THR A 251 19.67 -13.27 -5.49
N GLY A 252 21.00 -13.28 -5.42
CA GLY A 252 21.78 -12.11 -4.99
C GLY A 252 21.72 -10.92 -5.95
N ARG A 253 21.22 -11.12 -7.17
CA ARG A 253 21.03 -10.06 -8.17
C ARG A 253 19.86 -10.40 -9.09
N CYS A 254 19.13 -9.39 -9.58
CA CYS A 254 18.14 -9.57 -10.62
C CYS A 254 18.84 -9.72 -12.00
N THR A 255 18.51 -10.78 -12.73
CA THR A 255 19.03 -11.04 -14.09
C THR A 255 18.00 -10.81 -15.17
N TYR A 256 16.82 -10.29 -14.83
CA TYR A 256 15.81 -9.90 -15.81
C TYR A 256 16.34 -8.80 -16.72
N ARG A 257 16.21 -9.00 -18.03
CA ARG A 257 16.89 -8.17 -19.04
C ARG A 257 16.07 -6.97 -19.51
N TYR A 258 14.79 -6.92 -19.15
CA TYR A 258 13.88 -5.88 -19.57
C TYR A 258 13.57 -4.92 -18.43
N ASP A 259 12.81 -3.88 -18.71
CA ASP A 259 12.45 -2.87 -17.72
C ASP A 259 11.56 -3.44 -16.61
N TYR A 260 11.89 -3.10 -15.39
CA TYR A 260 11.11 -3.39 -14.19
C TYR A 260 11.26 -2.26 -13.18
N ILE A 261 10.25 -2.03 -12.38
CA ILE A 261 10.25 -1.01 -11.33
C ILE A 261 10.48 -1.63 -9.94
N MET A 262 10.19 -2.91 -9.78
CA MET A 262 10.26 -3.59 -8.49
C MET A 262 10.85 -4.98 -8.64
N TRP A 263 11.65 -5.39 -7.65
CA TRP A 263 12.27 -6.69 -7.58
C TRP A 263 12.00 -7.34 -6.22
N GLN A 264 11.25 -8.45 -6.21
CA GLN A 264 11.13 -9.34 -5.05
C GLN A 264 12.39 -10.21 -4.99
N CYS A 265 13.26 -9.91 -4.04
CA CYS A 265 14.61 -10.48 -4.01
C CYS A 265 14.73 -11.72 -3.11
N THR A 266 13.81 -11.94 -2.20
CA THR A 266 13.76 -13.12 -1.33
C THR A 266 12.38 -13.27 -0.69
N ASP A 267 11.99 -14.52 -0.42
CA ASP A 267 10.85 -14.91 0.41
C ASP A 267 11.26 -15.18 1.88
N LYS A 268 12.51 -14.93 2.25
CA LYS A 268 13.10 -15.28 3.55
C LYS A 268 13.70 -14.08 4.27
N TYR A 269 13.02 -12.94 4.24
CA TYR A 269 13.41 -11.80 5.03
C TYR A 269 12.73 -11.86 6.41
N TYR A 270 13.53 -11.78 7.48
CA TYR A 270 13.01 -11.90 8.83
C TYR A 270 13.01 -10.55 9.55
N ILE A 271 11.85 -10.17 10.07
CA ILE A 271 11.70 -9.08 11.04
C ILE A 271 11.24 -9.71 12.34
N LYS A 272 12.10 -9.66 13.38
CA LYS A 272 11.95 -10.51 14.57
C LYS A 272 11.86 -11.98 14.12
N ASN A 273 10.82 -12.69 14.55
CA ASN A 273 10.62 -14.11 14.25
C ASN A 273 9.65 -14.36 13.09
N LYS A 274 9.27 -13.32 12.34
CA LYS A 274 8.32 -13.43 11.25
C LYS A 274 9.01 -13.30 9.89
N LYS A 275 8.69 -14.22 8.99
CA LYS A 275 9.18 -14.26 7.62
C LYS A 275 8.31 -13.38 6.71
N PHE A 276 8.96 -12.65 5.79
CA PHE A 276 8.35 -11.80 4.79
C PHE A 276 9.05 -11.95 3.44
N ASP A 277 8.36 -11.55 2.41
CA ASP A 277 8.90 -11.32 1.09
C ASP A 277 9.48 -9.90 1.04
N LEU A 278 10.78 -9.77 0.67
CA LEU A 278 11.46 -8.48 0.60
C LEU A 278 11.53 -8.00 -0.84
N ASN A 279 11.24 -6.72 -1.00
CA ASN A 279 11.22 -6.05 -2.27
C ASN A 279 12.14 -4.82 -2.30
N TYR A 280 12.74 -4.55 -3.47
CA TYR A 280 13.39 -3.30 -3.82
C TYR A 280 12.56 -2.57 -4.85
N PHE A 281 12.11 -1.36 -4.53
CA PHE A 281 11.40 -0.48 -5.45
C PHE A 281 12.37 0.57 -5.98
N TYR A 282 12.59 0.57 -7.31
CA TYR A 282 13.47 1.48 -8.04
C TYR A 282 12.67 2.71 -8.48
N TYR A 283 12.49 3.66 -7.59
CA TYR A 283 11.59 4.80 -7.77
C TYR A 283 11.97 5.68 -8.98
N ASN A 284 13.25 5.77 -9.38
CA ASN A 284 13.67 6.50 -10.57
C ASN A 284 13.33 5.81 -11.90
N ARG A 285 12.85 4.55 -11.86
CA ARG A 285 12.30 3.83 -13.00
C ARG A 285 10.78 3.97 -13.10
N TYR A 286 10.14 4.36 -12.00
CA TYR A 286 8.69 4.56 -11.94
C TYR A 286 8.33 5.97 -12.40
N ARG A 287 7.47 6.11 -13.41
CA ARG A 287 7.07 7.38 -14.00
C ARG A 287 5.58 7.69 -13.83
N GLY A 288 4.93 7.11 -12.82
CA GLY A 288 3.48 7.22 -12.66
C GLY A 288 2.73 6.34 -13.68
N SER A 289 1.54 6.77 -14.07
CA SER A 289 0.81 6.10 -15.17
C SER A 289 1.62 6.25 -16.46
N LYS A 290 1.85 5.12 -17.14
CA LYS A 290 2.50 5.09 -18.44
C LYS A 290 1.56 5.63 -19.52
#